data_d20c2a79d5d37a7e1fba0da37a2519e8
#
_entry.id   d20c2a79d5d37a7e1fba0da37a2519e8
#
_cell.length_a   1.000
_cell.length_b   1.000
_cell.length_c   1.000
_cell.angle_alpha   90.00
_cell.angle_beta   90.00
_cell.angle_gamma   90.00
#
_symmetry.space_group_name_H-M   'P 1'
#
loop_
_entity.id
_entity.type
_entity.pdbx_description
1 polymer ?
#
loop_
_entity_poly.entity_id
_entity_poly.type
_entity_poly.pdbx_seq_one_letter_code
_entity_poly.pdbx_strand_id
1 'polypeptide(L)'
;MKEREIKYRLMDKESYMKLKEWLSKKCNLKSEVLEIDDYFQHPCRDFRLTDEALRLRRDERKDQVKIYLTYKGPRETSYMKVREEINIELASSKWLDEMMKILLEKLGFKHIATIEKQRIEYDCKSYTASLDIVKDLGLFVEFELKPEANPSELFGDIEKILGQNVELKLVEQTYLELLLSGSRN
;
A
#
# COMPACT_ATOMS: atom_id res chain seq x y z
N MET A 1 10.91 2.63 11.10
CA MET A 1 11.72 2.71 9.85
C MET A 1 11.08 3.76 8.97
N LYS A 2 11.84 4.55 8.18
CA LYS A 2 11.23 5.53 7.26
C LYS A 2 10.90 4.85 5.92
N GLU A 3 9.63 4.83 5.58
CA GLU A 3 9.10 4.43 4.27
C GLU A 3 9.23 5.60 3.29
N ARG A 4 9.67 5.35 2.05
CA ARG A 4 9.77 6.34 0.96
C ARG A 4 9.05 5.79 -0.27
N GLU A 5 7.83 6.28 -0.52
CA GLU A 5 6.91 5.74 -1.52
C GLU A 5 6.47 6.82 -2.52
N ILE A 6 6.29 6.42 -3.77
CA ILE A 6 5.55 7.19 -4.78
C ILE A 6 4.49 6.29 -5.42
N LYS A 7 3.27 6.82 -5.57
CA LYS A 7 2.11 6.08 -6.08
C LYS A 7 1.57 6.70 -7.35
N TYR A 8 1.21 5.85 -8.30
CA TYR A 8 0.49 6.24 -9.51
C TYR A 8 -0.78 5.43 -9.67
N ARG A 9 -1.81 6.06 -10.22
CA ARG A 9 -2.97 5.39 -10.78
C ARG A 9 -2.66 5.01 -12.23
N LEU A 10 -2.98 3.79 -12.62
CA LEU A 10 -2.99 3.33 -14.00
C LEU A 10 -4.37 3.64 -14.60
N MET A 11 -4.39 4.33 -15.73
CA MET A 11 -5.63 4.89 -16.27
C MET A 11 -6.50 3.83 -16.95
N ASP A 12 -5.90 2.73 -17.40
CA ASP A 12 -6.58 1.65 -18.10
C ASP A 12 -5.90 0.29 -17.89
N LYS A 13 -6.59 -0.76 -18.32
CA LYS A 13 -6.11 -2.14 -18.21
C LYS A 13 -4.91 -2.43 -19.15
N GLU A 14 -4.80 -1.75 -20.26
CA GLU A 14 -3.68 -1.90 -21.19
C GLU A 14 -2.38 -1.41 -20.56
N SER A 15 -2.42 -0.21 -19.93
CA SER A 15 -1.32 0.33 -19.14
C SER A 15 -0.89 -0.61 -18.01
N TYR A 16 -1.85 -1.21 -17.31
CA TYR A 16 -1.57 -2.21 -16.27
C TYR A 16 -0.83 -3.43 -16.83
N MET A 17 -1.28 -3.97 -17.95
CA MET A 17 -0.67 -5.14 -18.56
C MET A 17 0.74 -4.84 -19.11
N LYS A 18 0.93 -3.69 -19.77
CA LYS A 18 2.24 -3.23 -20.25
C LYS A 18 3.23 -3.07 -19.10
N LEU A 19 2.79 -2.43 -17.99
CA LEU A 19 3.64 -2.25 -16.83
C LEU A 19 3.98 -3.58 -16.16
N LYS A 20 3.01 -4.50 -16.03
CA LYS A 20 3.24 -5.85 -15.51
C LYS A 20 4.29 -6.60 -16.35
N GLU A 21 4.18 -6.54 -17.67
CA GLU A 21 5.14 -7.16 -18.58
C GLU A 21 6.53 -6.53 -18.44
N TRP A 22 6.61 -5.20 -18.36
CA TRP A 22 7.88 -4.49 -18.19
C TRP A 22 8.57 -4.89 -16.87
N LEU A 23 7.81 -4.88 -15.75
CA LEU A 23 8.33 -5.27 -14.44
C LEU A 23 8.79 -6.73 -14.40
N SER A 24 8.04 -7.65 -15.03
CA SER A 24 8.42 -9.06 -15.08
C SER A 24 9.71 -9.35 -15.86
N LYS A 25 10.07 -8.47 -16.81
CA LYS A 25 11.33 -8.57 -17.57
C LYS A 25 12.51 -7.94 -16.82
N LYS A 26 12.26 -6.94 -15.98
CA LYS A 26 13.30 -6.16 -15.31
C LYS A 26 13.58 -6.60 -13.89
N CYS A 27 12.55 -7.01 -13.15
CA CYS A 27 12.59 -7.28 -11.74
C CYS A 27 12.20 -8.72 -11.43
N ASN A 28 12.56 -9.20 -10.24
CA ASN A 28 12.14 -10.53 -9.79
C ASN A 28 10.75 -10.47 -9.18
N LEU A 29 9.87 -11.41 -9.55
CA LEU A 29 8.61 -11.57 -8.86
C LEU A 29 8.87 -11.97 -7.40
N LYS A 30 8.37 -11.18 -6.45
CA LYS A 30 8.54 -11.40 -5.02
C LYS A 30 7.34 -12.10 -4.41
N SER A 31 6.12 -11.64 -4.72
CA SER A 31 4.89 -12.24 -4.17
C SER A 31 3.65 -11.87 -4.99
N GLU A 32 2.63 -12.73 -4.88
CA GLU A 32 1.25 -12.43 -5.24
C GLU A 32 0.39 -12.67 -3.99
N VAL A 33 -0.43 -11.71 -3.61
CA VAL A 33 -1.14 -11.71 -2.34
C VAL A 33 -2.49 -10.99 -2.45
N LEU A 34 -3.51 -11.51 -1.75
CA LEU A 34 -4.71 -10.76 -1.43
C LEU A 34 -4.49 -10.08 -0.09
N GLU A 35 -4.49 -8.76 -0.07
CA GLU A 35 -4.37 -7.96 1.16
C GLU A 35 -5.74 -7.41 1.56
N ILE A 36 -6.11 -7.63 2.81
CA ILE A 36 -7.30 -7.08 3.44
C ILE A 36 -6.83 -6.19 4.59
N ASP A 37 -7.03 -4.90 4.44
CA ASP A 37 -6.57 -3.84 5.34
C ASP A 37 -7.74 -3.24 6.11
N ASP A 38 -7.87 -3.54 7.40
CA ASP A 38 -8.82 -2.89 8.29
C ASP A 38 -8.18 -1.70 8.98
N TYR A 39 -8.78 -0.51 8.82
CA TYR A 39 -8.30 0.74 9.41
C TYR A 39 -9.09 1.13 10.64
N PHE A 40 -8.39 1.64 11.63
CA PHE A 40 -8.96 2.02 12.92
C PHE A 40 -8.64 3.46 13.29
N GLN A 41 -9.65 4.14 13.86
CA GLN A 41 -9.56 5.47 14.41
C GLN A 41 -9.27 5.39 15.91
N HIS A 42 -8.32 6.20 16.40
CA HIS A 42 -8.00 6.29 17.81
C HIS A 42 -9.15 6.95 18.61
N PRO A 43 -9.46 6.48 19.85
CA PRO A 43 -10.60 7.00 20.64
C PRO A 43 -10.48 8.46 21.07
N CYS A 44 -9.26 8.94 21.29
CA CYS A 44 -8.99 10.28 21.85
C CYS A 44 -8.22 11.22 20.91
N ARG A 45 -7.79 10.75 19.74
CA ARG A 45 -6.98 11.51 18.78
C ARG A 45 -7.49 11.26 17.37
N ASP A 46 -7.83 12.32 16.64
CA ASP A 46 -8.29 12.18 15.25
C ASP A 46 -7.09 11.98 14.31
N PHE A 47 -6.89 10.75 13.86
CA PHE A 47 -5.81 10.37 12.95
C PHE A 47 -5.86 11.06 11.59
N ARG A 48 -7.04 11.55 11.16
CA ARG A 48 -7.14 12.34 9.93
C ARG A 48 -6.50 13.72 10.11
N LEU A 49 -6.63 14.32 11.29
CA LEU A 49 -6.04 15.63 11.58
C LEU A 49 -4.55 15.55 11.85
N THR A 50 -4.09 14.43 12.38
CA THR A 50 -2.67 14.20 12.70
C THR A 50 -1.92 13.46 11.60
N ASP A 51 -2.59 13.12 10.48
CA ASP A 51 -2.03 12.36 9.35
C ASP A 51 -1.41 11.02 9.76
N GLU A 52 -2.07 10.32 10.70
CA GLU A 52 -1.68 9.01 11.22
C GLU A 52 -2.61 7.92 10.71
N ALA A 53 -2.18 6.67 10.79
CA ALA A 53 -3.05 5.52 10.53
C ALA A 53 -2.68 4.33 11.43
N LEU A 54 -3.69 3.59 11.90
CA LEU A 54 -3.56 2.26 12.48
C LEU A 54 -4.27 1.27 11.57
N ARG A 55 -3.56 0.24 11.15
CA ARG A 55 -4.02 -0.77 10.22
C ARG A 55 -3.77 -2.17 10.76
N LEU A 56 -4.77 -3.02 10.71
CA LEU A 56 -4.64 -4.46 10.83
C LEU A 56 -4.73 -5.04 9.42
N ARG A 57 -3.66 -5.68 8.95
CA ARG A 57 -3.59 -6.29 7.63
C ARG A 57 -3.63 -7.80 7.75
N ARG A 58 -4.41 -8.42 6.89
CA ARG A 58 -4.41 -9.84 6.61
C ARG A 58 -3.93 -10.06 5.18
N ASP A 59 -2.80 -10.74 5.04
CA ASP A 59 -2.21 -11.17 3.77
C ASP A 59 -2.60 -12.62 3.52
N GLU A 60 -3.36 -12.88 2.46
CA GLU A 60 -3.73 -14.21 2.03
C GLU A 60 -2.91 -14.64 0.82
N ARG A 61 -2.11 -15.67 0.99
CA ARG A 61 -1.38 -16.35 -0.07
C ARG A 61 -1.94 -17.77 -0.21
N LYS A 62 -1.58 -18.46 -1.31
CA LYS A 62 -2.10 -19.80 -1.62
C LYS A 62 -2.12 -20.77 -0.42
N ASP A 63 -1.06 -20.78 0.38
CA ASP A 63 -0.88 -21.76 1.48
C ASP A 63 -0.58 -21.09 2.83
N GLN A 64 -0.68 -19.78 2.92
CA GLN A 64 -0.29 -19.04 4.12
C GLN A 64 -1.13 -17.78 4.31
N VAL A 65 -1.55 -17.54 5.55
CA VAL A 65 -2.10 -16.26 5.99
C VAL A 65 -1.11 -15.63 6.96
N LYS A 66 -0.80 -14.35 6.74
CA LYS A 66 -0.02 -13.54 7.68
C LYS A 66 -0.84 -12.35 8.14
N ILE A 67 -0.64 -11.96 9.39
CA ILE A 67 -1.36 -10.84 10.00
C ILE A 67 -0.33 -9.83 10.49
N TYR A 68 -0.58 -8.55 10.20
CA TYR A 68 0.29 -7.46 10.59
C TYR A 68 -0.52 -6.36 11.28
N LEU A 69 0.02 -5.85 12.39
CA LEU A 69 -0.45 -4.59 12.98
C LEU A 69 0.53 -3.49 12.61
N THR A 70 0.04 -2.46 11.95
CA THR A 70 0.87 -1.38 11.41
C THR A 70 0.40 -0.03 11.96
N TYR A 71 1.32 0.71 12.54
CA TYR A 71 1.15 2.15 12.80
C TYR A 71 1.94 2.94 11.76
N LYS A 72 1.29 3.95 11.18
CA LYS A 72 1.92 4.90 10.26
C LYS A 72 1.83 6.30 10.86
N GLY A 73 2.99 6.95 11.04
CA GLY A 73 3.09 8.32 11.51
C GLY A 73 2.73 9.37 10.45
N PRO A 74 2.75 10.67 10.82
CA PRO A 74 2.52 11.77 9.88
C PRO A 74 3.50 11.75 8.71
N ARG A 75 3.00 12.15 7.52
CA ARG A 75 3.86 12.30 6.34
C ARG A 75 4.77 13.51 6.49
N GLU A 76 6.03 13.33 6.15
CA GLU A 76 6.96 14.43 5.92
C GLU A 76 6.65 15.03 4.53
N THR A 77 6.69 16.36 4.41
CA THR A 77 6.42 17.06 3.13
C THR A 77 7.57 16.78 2.15
N SER A 78 7.29 16.03 1.08
CA SER A 78 8.26 15.66 0.05
C SER A 78 7.52 15.32 -1.23
N TYR A 79 8.21 15.34 -2.38
CA TYR A 79 7.74 14.78 -3.66
C TYR A 79 7.51 13.26 -3.59
N MET A 80 8.05 12.60 -2.58
CA MET A 80 7.76 11.24 -2.18
C MET A 80 7.10 11.25 -0.80
N LYS A 81 6.18 10.33 -0.56
CA LYS A 81 5.64 10.11 0.77
C LYS A 81 6.75 9.52 1.65
N VAL A 82 7.17 10.27 2.66
CA VAL A 82 8.13 9.83 3.66
C VAL A 82 7.46 9.86 5.02
N ARG A 83 7.44 8.74 5.74
CA ARG A 83 6.89 8.67 7.09
C ARG A 83 7.47 7.53 7.91
N GLU A 84 7.35 7.63 9.21
CA GLU A 84 7.63 6.52 10.10
C GLU A 84 6.59 5.42 9.91
N GLU A 85 7.06 4.17 9.80
CA GLU A 85 6.21 3.00 9.85
C GLU A 85 6.74 2.00 10.89
N ILE A 86 5.84 1.56 11.77
CA ILE A 86 6.06 0.45 12.71
C ILE A 86 5.15 -0.68 12.26
N ASN A 87 5.75 -1.75 11.75
CA ASN A 87 5.04 -2.92 11.25
C ASN A 87 5.40 -4.15 12.08
N ILE A 88 4.41 -4.77 12.71
CA ILE A 88 4.59 -5.92 13.58
C ILE A 88 3.87 -7.12 12.95
N GLU A 89 4.62 -8.17 12.58
CA GLU A 89 4.04 -9.44 12.18
C GLU A 89 3.53 -10.16 13.43
N LEU A 90 2.26 -10.51 13.42
CA LEU A 90 1.60 -11.26 14.48
C LEU A 90 1.69 -12.76 14.19
N ALA A 91 1.53 -13.60 15.22
CA ALA A 91 1.51 -15.03 15.03
C ALA A 91 0.37 -15.46 14.09
N SER A 92 0.67 -16.32 13.12
CA SER A 92 -0.33 -16.82 12.17
C SER A 92 -1.31 -17.75 12.89
N SER A 93 -2.56 -17.31 13.02
CA SER A 93 -3.66 -18.08 13.61
C SER A 93 -4.95 -17.75 12.86
N LYS A 94 -5.78 -18.76 12.62
CA LYS A 94 -7.04 -18.63 11.86
C LYS A 94 -8.00 -17.56 12.42
N TRP A 95 -7.90 -17.25 13.71
CA TRP A 95 -8.83 -16.34 14.41
C TRP A 95 -8.16 -15.07 14.91
N LEU A 96 -6.86 -14.88 14.63
CA LEU A 96 -6.11 -13.79 15.25
C LEU A 96 -6.53 -12.41 14.74
N ASP A 97 -6.86 -12.28 13.47
CA ASP A 97 -7.37 -11.03 12.90
C ASP A 97 -8.69 -10.61 13.57
N GLU A 98 -9.66 -11.54 13.71
CA GLU A 98 -10.92 -11.27 14.41
C GLU A 98 -10.71 -10.94 15.89
N MET A 99 -9.84 -11.67 16.58
CA MET A 99 -9.52 -11.39 17.99
C MET A 99 -8.85 -10.04 18.15
N MET A 100 -7.97 -9.63 17.22
CA MET A 100 -7.33 -8.32 17.23
C MET A 100 -8.33 -7.19 16.97
N LYS A 101 -9.29 -7.37 16.05
CA LYS A 101 -10.38 -6.41 15.83
C LYS A 101 -11.18 -6.21 17.11
N ILE A 102 -11.63 -7.30 17.73
CA ILE A 102 -12.37 -7.25 19.00
C ILE A 102 -11.55 -6.55 20.10
N LEU A 103 -10.26 -6.86 20.21
CA LEU A 103 -9.38 -6.22 21.20
C LEU A 103 -9.28 -4.71 20.98
N LEU A 104 -9.03 -4.28 19.73
CA LEU A 104 -8.95 -2.85 19.40
C LEU A 104 -10.26 -2.13 19.70
N GLU A 105 -11.41 -2.73 19.36
CA GLU A 105 -12.72 -2.18 19.70
C GLU A 105 -12.96 -2.06 21.22
N LYS A 106 -12.56 -3.09 22.00
CA LYS A 106 -12.63 -3.04 23.47
C LYS A 106 -11.72 -1.98 24.09
N LEU A 107 -10.61 -1.65 23.41
CA LEU A 107 -9.72 -0.54 23.78
C LEU A 107 -10.25 0.84 23.32
N GLY A 108 -11.42 0.87 22.65
CA GLY A 108 -12.08 2.09 22.21
C GLY A 108 -11.72 2.57 20.80
N PHE A 109 -10.87 1.83 20.08
CA PHE A 109 -10.63 2.13 18.67
C PHE A 109 -11.90 1.85 17.85
N LYS A 110 -12.13 2.65 16.80
CA LYS A 110 -13.29 2.49 15.92
C LYS A 110 -12.82 2.02 14.55
N HIS A 111 -13.35 0.91 14.08
CA HIS A 111 -13.18 0.51 12.67
C HIS A 111 -13.81 1.57 11.76
N ILE A 112 -13.08 2.02 10.74
CA ILE A 112 -13.51 3.11 9.84
C ILE A 112 -13.62 2.68 8.39
N ALA A 113 -12.83 1.73 7.93
CA ALA A 113 -12.85 1.25 6.55
C ALA A 113 -12.09 -0.07 6.42
N THR A 114 -12.48 -0.87 5.43
CA THR A 114 -11.72 -2.03 4.94
C THR A 114 -11.33 -1.77 3.49
N ILE A 115 -10.05 -1.99 3.16
CA ILE A 115 -9.51 -1.95 1.80
C ILE A 115 -9.07 -3.34 1.42
N GLU A 116 -9.62 -3.85 0.33
CA GLU A 116 -9.28 -5.14 -0.27
C GLU A 116 -8.52 -4.90 -1.58
N LYS A 117 -7.36 -5.55 -1.74
CA LYS A 117 -6.60 -5.43 -2.98
C LYS A 117 -5.85 -6.71 -3.34
N GLN A 118 -5.78 -6.99 -4.61
CA GLN A 118 -4.87 -7.98 -5.17
C GLN A 118 -3.56 -7.27 -5.48
N ARG A 119 -2.46 -7.73 -4.88
CA ARG A 119 -1.13 -7.14 -5.02
C ARG A 119 -0.16 -8.11 -5.65
N ILE A 120 0.59 -7.63 -6.65
CA ILE A 120 1.76 -8.31 -7.21
C ILE A 120 2.97 -7.48 -6.89
N GLU A 121 3.91 -8.03 -6.12
CA GLU A 121 5.15 -7.36 -5.76
C GLU A 121 6.32 -7.84 -6.63
N TYR A 122 7.11 -6.88 -7.10
CA TYR A 122 8.36 -7.11 -7.81
C TYR A 122 9.53 -6.51 -7.02
N ASP A 123 10.58 -7.31 -6.83
CA ASP A 123 11.83 -6.88 -6.22
C ASP A 123 12.79 -6.39 -7.30
N CYS A 124 12.93 -5.07 -7.40
CA CYS A 124 13.86 -4.39 -8.28
C CYS A 124 15.15 -4.05 -7.52
N LYS A 125 16.19 -3.60 -8.23
CA LYS A 125 17.50 -3.35 -7.62
C LYS A 125 17.45 -2.34 -6.46
N SER A 126 16.86 -1.17 -6.70
CA SER A 126 16.83 -0.04 -5.74
C SER A 126 15.45 0.22 -5.12
N TYR A 127 14.39 -0.48 -5.58
CA TYR A 127 13.04 -0.29 -5.12
C TYR A 127 12.22 -1.59 -5.17
N THR A 128 11.09 -1.61 -4.49
CA THR A 128 10.01 -2.59 -4.69
C THR A 128 8.92 -1.92 -5.49
N ALA A 129 8.38 -2.61 -6.51
CA ALA A 129 7.22 -2.16 -7.26
C ALA A 129 6.03 -3.05 -6.92
N SER A 130 4.92 -2.45 -6.47
CA SER A 130 3.69 -3.15 -6.11
C SER A 130 2.59 -2.76 -7.10
N LEU A 131 2.13 -3.72 -7.92
CA LEU A 131 0.98 -3.56 -8.80
C LEU A 131 -0.28 -3.97 -8.04
N ASP A 132 -1.22 -3.04 -7.89
CA ASP A 132 -2.43 -3.22 -7.11
C ASP A 132 -3.70 -3.14 -7.99
N ILE A 133 -4.59 -4.10 -7.80
CA ILE A 133 -6.00 -4.02 -8.19
C ILE A 133 -6.77 -3.80 -6.91
N VAL A 134 -7.18 -2.56 -6.67
CA VAL A 134 -7.87 -2.16 -5.43
C VAL A 134 -9.37 -2.11 -5.68
N LYS A 135 -10.11 -2.89 -4.90
CA LYS A 135 -11.57 -2.95 -4.98
C LYS A 135 -12.18 -1.56 -4.83
N ASP A 136 -13.11 -1.23 -5.69
CA ASP A 136 -13.85 0.05 -5.75
C ASP A 136 -12.97 1.30 -6.05
N LEU A 137 -11.64 1.14 -6.18
CA LEU A 137 -10.73 2.25 -6.48
C LEU A 137 -10.04 2.13 -7.85
N GLY A 138 -9.79 0.91 -8.35
CA GLY A 138 -9.16 0.66 -9.66
C GLY A 138 -7.71 0.19 -9.58
N LEU A 139 -6.91 0.58 -10.56
CA LEU A 139 -5.57 0.06 -10.82
C LEU A 139 -4.50 1.05 -10.36
N PHE A 140 -3.48 0.55 -9.65
CA PHE A 140 -2.40 1.39 -9.12
C PHE A 140 -1.05 0.69 -9.21
N VAL A 141 0.01 1.49 -9.10
CA VAL A 141 1.36 1.03 -8.81
C VAL A 141 1.95 1.88 -7.70
N GLU A 142 2.57 1.23 -6.72
CA GLU A 142 3.37 1.85 -5.68
C GLU A 142 4.84 1.46 -5.90
N PHE A 143 5.72 2.45 -5.88
CA PHE A 143 7.17 2.25 -5.91
C PHE A 143 7.74 2.68 -4.56
N GLU A 144 8.27 1.73 -3.82
CA GLU A 144 8.89 1.96 -2.52
C GLU A 144 10.41 1.82 -2.64
N LEU A 145 11.14 2.89 -2.35
CA LEU A 145 12.60 2.89 -2.34
C LEU A 145 13.14 2.04 -1.19
N LYS A 146 14.10 1.18 -1.49
CA LYS A 146 14.85 0.46 -0.47
C LYS A 146 15.60 1.42 0.44
N PRO A 147 15.89 1.05 1.70
CA PRO A 147 16.70 1.86 2.60
C PRO A 147 17.99 2.32 1.90
N GLU A 148 18.31 3.61 2.05
CA GLU A 148 19.52 4.25 1.51
C GLU A 148 19.68 4.23 -0.03
N ALA A 149 18.71 3.67 -0.78
CA ALA A 149 18.76 3.67 -2.23
C ALA A 149 18.61 5.09 -2.80
N ASN A 150 19.39 5.36 -3.86
CA ASN A 150 19.26 6.60 -4.62
C ASN A 150 18.02 6.53 -5.52
N PRO A 151 17.17 7.56 -5.54
CA PRO A 151 15.94 7.56 -6.35
C PRO A 151 16.18 7.65 -7.88
N SER A 152 17.38 7.97 -8.33
CA SER A 152 17.67 8.19 -9.76
C SER A 152 17.36 6.98 -10.63
N GLU A 153 17.58 5.74 -10.15
CA GLU A 153 17.22 4.54 -10.92
C GLU A 153 15.70 4.41 -11.06
N LEU A 154 14.96 4.63 -9.98
CA LEU A 154 13.49 4.60 -10.01
C LEU A 154 12.94 5.64 -11.00
N PHE A 155 13.42 6.88 -10.96
CA PHE A 155 12.93 7.92 -11.88
C PHE A 155 13.30 7.61 -13.33
N GLY A 156 14.52 7.12 -13.60
CA GLY A 156 14.92 6.69 -14.93
C GLY A 156 14.08 5.52 -15.45
N ASP A 157 13.58 4.65 -14.58
CA ASP A 157 12.69 3.56 -14.96
C ASP A 157 11.25 4.06 -15.19
N ILE A 158 10.75 4.99 -14.37
CA ILE A 158 9.44 5.63 -14.60
C ILE A 158 9.44 6.34 -15.97
N GLU A 159 10.50 7.06 -16.35
CA GLU A 159 10.63 7.68 -17.68
C GLU A 159 10.55 6.65 -18.82
N LYS A 160 11.23 5.49 -18.67
CA LYS A 160 11.15 4.41 -19.67
C LYS A 160 9.75 3.78 -19.75
N ILE A 161 9.08 3.63 -18.61
CA ILE A 161 7.70 3.12 -18.56
C ILE A 161 6.75 4.08 -19.30
N LEU A 162 6.84 5.37 -19.03
CA LEU A 162 6.06 6.40 -19.73
C LEU A 162 6.33 6.40 -21.24
N GLY A 163 7.58 6.18 -21.66
CA GLY A 163 7.98 6.04 -23.06
C GLY A 163 7.36 4.84 -23.79
N GLN A 164 6.75 3.88 -23.08
CA GLN A 164 6.02 2.73 -23.65
C GLN A 164 4.50 2.93 -23.77
N ASN A 165 4.04 4.17 -23.72
CA ASN A 165 2.61 4.52 -23.71
C ASN A 165 1.85 3.86 -22.53
N VAL A 166 2.45 3.87 -21.34
CA VAL A 166 1.80 3.51 -20.09
C VAL A 166 1.27 4.81 -19.48
N GLU A 167 -0.04 4.91 -19.30
CA GLU A 167 -0.68 6.09 -18.75
C GLU A 167 -0.69 6.05 -17.22
N LEU A 168 0.16 6.87 -16.61
CA LEU A 168 0.33 7.02 -15.16
C LEU A 168 -0.14 8.40 -14.71
N LYS A 169 -0.96 8.44 -13.65
CA LYS A 169 -1.33 9.67 -12.96
C LYS A 169 -0.83 9.61 -11.53
N LEU A 170 0.02 10.57 -11.12
CA LEU A 170 0.52 10.69 -9.75
C LEU A 170 -0.64 10.81 -8.76
N VAL A 171 -0.56 10.09 -7.65
CA VAL A 171 -1.56 10.08 -6.58
C VAL A 171 -0.88 10.30 -5.23
N GLU A 172 -1.14 11.45 -4.62
CA GLU A 172 -0.62 11.79 -3.29
C GLU A 172 -1.45 11.19 -2.15
N GLN A 173 -2.72 10.90 -2.41
CA GLN A 173 -3.65 10.33 -1.43
C GLN A 173 -3.31 8.87 -1.13
N THR A 174 -3.57 8.44 0.10
CA THR A 174 -3.58 7.02 0.47
C THR A 174 -4.84 6.33 -0.08
N TYR A 175 -4.87 5.00 -0.12
CA TYR A 175 -6.09 4.27 -0.50
C TYR A 175 -7.25 4.57 0.47
N LEU A 176 -6.97 4.74 1.75
CA LEU A 176 -7.96 5.13 2.74
C LEU A 176 -8.58 6.50 2.43
N GLU A 177 -7.75 7.50 2.12
CA GLU A 177 -8.23 8.83 1.74
C GLU A 177 -9.06 8.81 0.45
N LEU A 178 -8.63 8.03 -0.56
CA LEU A 178 -9.38 7.85 -1.81
C LEU A 178 -10.75 7.23 -1.55
N LEU A 179 -10.82 6.17 -0.74
CA LEU A 179 -12.07 5.50 -0.42
C LEU A 179 -13.02 6.43 0.33
N LEU A 180 -12.53 7.13 1.35
CA LEU A 180 -13.35 8.03 2.16
C LEU A 180 -13.79 9.29 1.40
N SER A 181 -13.04 9.75 0.39
CA SER A 181 -13.42 10.88 -0.47
C SER A 181 -14.48 10.48 -1.51
N GLY A 182 -14.39 9.27 -2.07
CA GLY A 182 -15.35 8.75 -3.05
C GLY A 182 -16.72 8.39 -2.45
N SER A 183 -16.78 8.10 -1.14
CA SER A 183 -18.03 7.77 -0.43
C SER A 183 -18.91 8.99 -0.09
N ARG A 184 -18.51 10.21 -0.49
CA ARG A 184 -19.24 11.47 -0.20
C ARG A 184 -20.09 11.99 -1.36
N ASN A 185 -20.29 11.19 -2.42
CA ASN A 185 -21.16 11.54 -3.56
C ASN A 185 -22.46 10.75 -3.52
#